data_7358a206f6e2f7a352e1fdd3dd9ec685
#
_entry.id   7358a206f6e2f7a352e1fdd3dd9ec685
#
_cell.length_a   1.000
_cell.length_b   1.000
_cell.length_c   1.000
_cell.angle_alpha   90.00
_cell.angle_beta   90.00
_cell.angle_gamma   90.00
#
_symmetry.space_group_name_H-M   'P 1'
#
loop_
_entity.id
_entity.type
_entity.pdbx_description
1 polymer ?
#
loop_
_entity_poly.entity_id
_entity_poly.type
_entity_poly.pdbx_seq_one_letter_code
_entity_poly.pdbx_strand_id
1 'polypeptide(L)'
;MNIQDLQPKEVFSIFHEITQVPRPSKREGKIIEWLKAFAVKHNLEHTVDEAGNIIMRKPATPGYEDKPGVILQAHMDMVCEKNNDTVHDFDNDPIHTYIDGDFIKAQGTTLGADNGIGMALMLAAITADTLKHPALECLFTVDEETGLTGAFRLQDGCLNGKQLINLDSEDDGQVFIGCAGGIDTLAKMHYEAMGLEAKGERLAIHLKVGG
;
A
#
# COMPACT_ATOMS: atom_id res chain seq x y z
N MET A 1 -2.42 18.50 19.67
CA MET A 1 -2.76 17.06 19.69
C MET A 1 -1.94 16.43 18.58
N ASN A 2 -1.22 15.35 18.86
CA ASN A 2 -0.46 14.63 17.83
C ASN A 2 -1.31 13.50 17.27
N ILE A 3 -1.03 13.04 16.04
CA ILE A 3 -1.81 11.97 15.43
C ILE A 3 -1.78 10.66 16.24
N GLN A 4 -0.68 10.35 16.88
CA GLN A 4 -0.52 9.19 17.77
C GLN A 4 -1.37 9.24 19.06
N ASP A 5 -2.03 10.37 19.33
CA ASP A 5 -2.92 10.54 20.48
C ASP A 5 -4.40 10.32 20.10
N LEU A 6 -4.70 10.18 18.81
CA LEU A 6 -6.04 9.93 18.30
C LEU A 6 -6.54 8.52 18.67
N GLN A 7 -7.84 8.32 18.57
CA GLN A 7 -8.48 7.02 18.84
C GLN A 7 -8.96 6.36 17.53
N PRO A 8 -8.76 5.03 17.34
CA PRO A 8 -8.09 4.10 18.25
C PRO A 8 -6.57 4.35 18.33
N LYS A 9 -6.05 4.46 19.54
CA LYS A 9 -4.65 4.87 19.79
C LYS A 9 -3.64 3.94 19.11
N GLU A 10 -3.87 2.64 19.18
CA GLU A 10 -2.98 1.62 18.59
C GLU A 10 -2.82 1.84 17.09
N VAL A 11 -3.92 2.10 16.39
CA VAL A 11 -3.92 2.33 14.94
C VAL A 11 -3.16 3.60 14.59
N PHE A 12 -3.50 4.72 15.24
CA PHE A 12 -2.89 6.01 14.91
C PHE A 12 -1.43 6.12 15.37
N SER A 13 -1.04 5.42 16.45
CA SER A 13 0.37 5.32 16.84
C SER A 13 1.18 4.56 15.78
N ILE A 14 0.68 3.42 15.30
CA ILE A 14 1.35 2.64 14.25
C ILE A 14 1.36 3.42 12.93
N PHE A 15 0.25 4.07 12.56
CA PHE A 15 0.21 4.92 11.36
C PHE A 15 1.27 6.03 11.43
N HIS A 16 1.41 6.68 12.59
CA HIS A 16 2.49 7.65 12.78
C HIS A 16 3.86 7.04 12.56
N GLU A 17 4.15 5.86 13.11
CA GLU A 17 5.42 5.17 12.88
C GLU A 17 5.65 4.88 11.38
N ILE A 18 4.62 4.42 10.66
CA ILE A 18 4.68 4.16 9.21
C ILE A 18 5.01 5.44 8.44
N THR A 19 4.43 6.58 8.80
CA THR A 19 4.72 7.86 8.13
C THR A 19 6.16 8.33 8.31
N GLN A 20 6.90 7.79 9.30
CA GLN A 20 8.31 8.09 9.51
C GLN A 20 9.23 7.25 8.63
N VAL A 21 8.70 6.25 7.91
CA VAL A 21 9.49 5.34 7.08
C VAL A 21 9.24 5.63 5.60
N PRO A 22 10.25 6.08 4.84
CA PRO A 22 10.16 6.22 3.40
C PRO A 22 9.78 4.89 2.71
N ARG A 23 8.75 4.96 1.83
CA ARG A 23 8.21 3.77 1.16
C ARG A 23 7.70 4.05 -0.26
N PRO A 24 8.47 4.73 -1.12
CA PRO A 24 8.05 4.97 -2.50
C PRO A 24 7.95 3.66 -3.27
N SER A 25 6.99 3.57 -4.19
CA SER A 25 6.80 2.40 -5.07
C SER A 25 8.10 1.99 -5.74
N LYS A 26 8.39 0.70 -5.81
CA LYS A 26 9.64 0.06 -6.30
C LYS A 26 10.90 0.34 -5.46
N ARG A 27 10.77 0.99 -4.33
CA ARG A 27 11.88 1.30 -3.41
C ARG A 27 11.49 1.07 -1.95
N GLU A 28 10.73 0.02 -1.69
CA GLU A 28 10.11 -0.31 -0.40
C GLU A 28 11.09 -0.91 0.61
N GLY A 29 12.38 -0.99 0.31
CA GLY A 29 13.37 -1.65 1.17
C GLY A 29 13.36 -1.17 2.63
N LYS A 30 13.14 0.13 2.89
CA LYS A 30 13.09 0.67 4.26
C LYS A 30 11.86 0.21 5.02
N ILE A 31 10.68 0.21 4.39
CA ILE A 31 9.45 -0.24 5.04
C ILE A 31 9.44 -1.77 5.23
N ILE A 32 10.04 -2.54 4.31
CA ILE A 32 10.25 -3.99 4.46
C ILE A 32 11.07 -4.27 5.73
N GLU A 33 12.20 -3.60 5.92
CA GLU A 33 13.04 -3.79 7.10
C GLU A 33 12.33 -3.34 8.39
N TRP A 34 11.56 -2.26 8.34
CA TRP A 34 10.75 -1.81 9.46
C TRP A 34 9.67 -2.85 9.84
N LEU A 35 8.95 -3.39 8.86
CA LEU A 35 7.93 -4.45 9.07
C LEU A 35 8.55 -5.72 9.66
N LYS A 36 9.72 -6.14 9.18
CA LYS A 36 10.48 -7.27 9.76
C LYS A 36 10.83 -7.02 11.23
N ALA A 37 11.36 -5.83 11.52
CA ALA A 37 11.70 -5.44 12.89
C ALA A 37 10.44 -5.38 13.79
N PHE A 38 9.31 -4.90 13.26
CA PHE A 38 8.02 -4.91 13.94
C PHE A 38 7.57 -6.34 14.27
N ALA A 39 7.64 -7.25 13.31
CA ALA A 39 7.28 -8.65 13.52
C ALA A 39 8.14 -9.31 14.62
N VAL A 40 9.45 -9.09 14.59
CA VAL A 40 10.38 -9.60 15.62
C VAL A 40 10.05 -9.01 16.99
N LYS A 41 9.83 -7.70 17.09
CA LYS A 41 9.46 -7.01 18.34
C LYS A 41 8.21 -7.59 18.99
N HIS A 42 7.25 -8.01 18.16
CA HIS A 42 5.96 -8.54 18.62
C HIS A 42 5.88 -10.09 18.60
N ASN A 43 7.00 -10.78 18.42
CA ASN A 43 7.09 -12.23 18.35
C ASN A 43 6.13 -12.86 17.32
N LEU A 44 5.95 -12.21 16.17
CA LEU A 44 5.14 -12.71 15.06
C LEU A 44 5.99 -13.53 14.10
N GLU A 45 5.47 -14.69 13.72
CA GLU A 45 6.03 -15.44 12.59
C GLU A 45 5.87 -14.58 11.32
N HIS A 46 6.93 -14.49 10.53
CA HIS A 46 6.88 -13.74 9.28
C HIS A 46 7.74 -14.37 8.19
N THR A 47 7.34 -14.17 6.96
CA THR A 47 8.08 -14.56 5.76
C THR A 47 8.13 -13.39 4.78
N VAL A 48 9.21 -13.29 4.02
CA VAL A 48 9.37 -12.35 2.91
C VAL A 48 9.53 -13.18 1.64
N ASP A 49 8.74 -12.92 0.62
CA ASP A 49 8.85 -13.62 -0.66
C ASP A 49 9.90 -12.96 -1.59
N GLU A 50 10.10 -13.55 -2.77
CA GLU A 50 11.07 -13.06 -3.75
C GLU A 50 10.71 -11.68 -4.33
N ALA A 51 9.45 -11.29 -4.29
CA ALA A 51 9.00 -9.97 -4.73
C ALA A 51 9.21 -8.89 -3.67
N GLY A 52 9.38 -9.30 -2.40
CA GLY A 52 9.45 -8.41 -1.24
C GLY A 52 8.14 -8.31 -0.46
N ASN A 53 7.09 -9.05 -0.82
CA ASN A 53 5.88 -9.12 -0.02
C ASN A 53 6.17 -9.73 1.34
N ILE A 54 5.49 -9.25 2.38
CA ILE A 54 5.61 -9.77 3.74
C ILE A 54 4.30 -10.42 4.15
N ILE A 55 4.40 -11.61 4.73
CA ILE A 55 3.26 -12.28 5.37
C ILE A 55 3.61 -12.47 6.84
N MET A 56 2.83 -11.86 7.73
CA MET A 56 2.91 -12.07 9.18
C MET A 56 1.77 -12.99 9.63
N ARG A 57 2.03 -13.90 10.58
CA ARG A 57 1.07 -14.90 11.02
C ARG A 57 0.89 -14.88 12.53
N LYS A 58 -0.37 -15.06 12.95
CA LYS A 58 -0.75 -15.25 14.34
C LYS A 58 -1.70 -16.45 14.45
N PRO A 59 -1.43 -17.43 15.32
CA PRO A 59 -2.34 -18.55 15.56
C PRO A 59 -3.72 -18.08 16.04
N ALA A 60 -4.74 -18.91 15.84
CA ALA A 60 -6.07 -18.65 16.37
C ALA A 60 -6.06 -18.48 17.90
N THR A 61 -6.95 -17.65 18.42
CA THR A 61 -7.19 -17.57 19.87
C THR A 61 -7.97 -18.80 20.35
N PRO A 62 -7.82 -19.20 21.63
CA PRO A 62 -8.51 -20.36 22.17
C PRO A 62 -10.02 -20.36 21.90
N GLY A 63 -10.51 -21.46 21.29
CA GLY A 63 -11.91 -21.66 20.87
C GLY A 63 -12.24 -21.14 19.47
N TYR A 64 -11.23 -20.69 18.70
CA TYR A 64 -11.38 -20.25 17.31
C TYR A 64 -10.54 -21.06 16.32
N GLU A 65 -9.92 -22.15 16.76
CA GLU A 65 -9.00 -22.97 15.96
C GLU A 65 -9.69 -23.63 14.76
N ASP A 66 -10.97 -23.98 14.91
CA ASP A 66 -11.77 -24.62 13.86
C ASP A 66 -12.41 -23.62 12.87
N LYS A 67 -12.21 -22.31 13.09
CA LYS A 67 -12.76 -21.30 12.20
C LYS A 67 -11.84 -21.10 10.99
N PRO A 68 -12.41 -20.77 9.81
CA PRO A 68 -11.60 -20.44 8.65
C PRO A 68 -10.63 -19.29 8.94
N GLY A 69 -9.36 -19.49 8.60
CA GLY A 69 -8.35 -18.44 8.74
C GLY A 69 -8.67 -17.22 7.88
N VAL A 70 -8.31 -16.03 8.38
CA VAL A 70 -8.53 -14.75 7.73
C VAL A 70 -7.20 -14.16 7.29
N ILE A 71 -7.18 -13.65 6.06
CA ILE A 71 -6.09 -12.88 5.49
C ILE A 71 -6.54 -11.42 5.46
N LEU A 72 -5.77 -10.54 6.08
CA LEU A 72 -5.88 -9.10 5.92
C LEU A 72 -4.81 -8.65 4.94
N GLN A 73 -5.16 -7.80 3.96
CA GLN A 73 -4.21 -7.38 2.94
C GLN A 73 -4.22 -5.85 2.77
N ALA A 74 -3.03 -5.27 2.66
CA ALA A 74 -2.79 -3.89 2.30
C ALA A 74 -1.48 -3.80 1.51
N HIS A 75 -1.30 -2.76 0.68
CA HIS A 75 -0.01 -2.50 0.06
C HIS A 75 0.88 -1.61 0.94
N MET A 76 2.20 -1.75 0.79
CA MET A 76 3.14 -1.04 1.66
C MET A 76 3.77 0.19 1.02
N ASP A 77 3.70 0.33 -0.29
CA ASP A 77 4.18 1.49 -1.02
C ASP A 77 3.19 2.66 -0.97
N MET A 78 3.58 3.79 -1.51
CA MET A 78 2.73 4.98 -1.64
C MET A 78 3.13 5.82 -2.84
N VAL A 79 2.18 6.56 -3.39
CA VAL A 79 2.42 7.62 -4.37
C VAL A 79 3.23 8.75 -3.71
N CYS A 80 4.32 9.14 -4.36
CA CYS A 80 5.25 10.15 -3.87
C CYS A 80 5.14 11.44 -4.70
N GLU A 81 4.21 12.31 -4.31
CA GLU A 81 3.98 13.61 -4.93
C GLU A 81 4.12 14.75 -3.92
N LYS A 82 4.59 15.88 -4.36
CA LYS A 82 4.76 17.10 -3.54
C LYS A 82 4.44 18.37 -4.29
N ASN A 83 4.11 19.43 -3.55
CA ASN A 83 3.94 20.75 -4.12
C ASN A 83 5.26 21.27 -4.71
N ASN A 84 5.18 22.12 -5.72
CA ASN A 84 6.36 22.64 -6.44
C ASN A 84 7.33 23.45 -5.55
N ASP A 85 6.83 24.05 -4.47
CA ASP A 85 7.58 24.85 -3.50
C ASP A 85 8.07 24.04 -2.29
N THR A 86 7.75 22.75 -2.22
CA THR A 86 8.12 21.87 -1.11
C THR A 86 9.46 21.21 -1.38
N VAL A 87 10.38 21.39 -0.43
CA VAL A 87 11.65 20.63 -0.40
C VAL A 87 11.43 19.37 0.42
N HIS A 88 11.48 18.20 -0.23
CA HIS A 88 11.29 16.90 0.40
C HIS A 88 11.95 15.82 -0.44
N ASP A 89 12.62 14.88 0.21
CA ASP A 89 13.22 13.70 -0.40
C ASP A 89 12.48 12.43 0.07
N PHE A 90 11.61 11.90 -0.79
CA PHE A 90 10.82 10.71 -0.47
C PHE A 90 11.64 9.44 -0.23
N ASP A 91 12.92 9.43 -0.55
CA ASP A 91 13.79 8.31 -0.22
C ASP A 91 14.35 8.39 1.21
N ASN A 92 14.40 9.60 1.81
CA ASN A 92 15.10 9.80 3.06
C ASN A 92 14.29 10.53 4.13
N ASP A 93 13.37 11.40 3.74
CA ASP A 93 12.63 12.23 4.68
C ASP A 93 11.32 11.56 5.14
N PRO A 94 10.93 11.71 6.41
CA PRO A 94 9.64 11.28 6.91
C PRO A 94 8.52 12.21 6.41
N ILE A 95 7.31 11.71 6.33
CA ILE A 95 6.13 12.52 6.04
C ILE A 95 5.76 13.36 7.28
N HIS A 96 5.76 14.67 7.14
CA HIS A 96 5.36 15.58 8.20
C HIS A 96 3.85 15.71 8.24
N THR A 97 3.24 15.05 9.23
CA THR A 97 1.78 15.02 9.41
C THR A 97 1.30 16.07 10.39
N TYR A 98 0.09 16.58 10.18
CA TYR A 98 -0.58 17.49 11.11
C TYR A 98 -2.11 17.25 11.10
N ILE A 99 -2.79 17.75 12.14
CA ILE A 99 -4.25 17.68 12.27
C ILE A 99 -4.83 19.03 11.85
N ASP A 100 -5.81 19.00 10.94
CA ASP A 100 -6.55 20.17 10.48
C ASP A 100 -8.05 19.88 10.58
N GLY A 101 -8.67 20.35 11.66
CA GLY A 101 -10.05 20.00 12.00
C GLY A 101 -10.19 18.49 12.22
N ASP A 102 -11.04 17.87 11.41
CA ASP A 102 -11.31 16.42 11.46
C ASP A 102 -10.40 15.60 10.52
N PHE A 103 -9.40 16.23 9.91
CA PHE A 103 -8.51 15.59 8.93
C PHE A 103 -7.07 15.48 9.42
N ILE A 104 -6.42 14.37 9.08
CA ILE A 104 -4.96 14.24 9.11
C ILE A 104 -4.44 14.61 7.72
N LYS A 105 -3.46 15.51 7.68
CA LYS A 105 -2.85 16.01 6.46
C LYS A 105 -1.33 15.89 6.49
N ALA A 106 -0.70 15.90 5.32
CA ALA A 106 0.75 16.01 5.16
C ALA A 106 1.13 17.43 4.71
N GLN A 107 2.30 17.89 5.15
CA GLN A 107 2.79 19.23 4.86
C GLN A 107 3.45 19.27 3.47
N GLY A 108 2.68 19.65 2.46
CA GLY A 108 3.17 19.85 1.10
C GLY A 108 3.50 18.58 0.32
N THR A 109 3.18 17.41 0.86
CA THR A 109 3.38 16.10 0.20
C THR A 109 2.10 15.28 0.21
N THR A 110 2.07 14.15 -0.50
CA THR A 110 1.12 13.07 -0.28
C THR A 110 1.26 12.53 1.16
N LEU A 111 0.16 12.09 1.75
CA LEU A 111 0.12 11.59 3.13
C LEU A 111 0.51 10.11 3.22
N GLY A 112 0.17 9.32 2.21
CA GLY A 112 0.32 7.87 2.21
C GLY A 112 -0.65 7.16 3.17
N ALA A 113 -1.84 7.73 3.40
CA ALA A 113 -2.90 7.02 4.12
C ALA A 113 -3.36 5.79 3.33
N ASP A 114 -3.37 5.91 2.03
CA ASP A 114 -3.40 4.85 1.05
C ASP A 114 -1.97 4.27 0.90
N ASN A 115 -1.71 3.02 1.27
CA ASN A 115 -2.54 2.18 2.13
C ASN A 115 -1.93 2.06 3.55
N GLY A 116 -1.27 3.12 4.02
CA GLY A 116 -0.62 3.16 5.35
C GLY A 116 -1.60 2.97 6.50
N ILE A 117 -2.85 3.42 6.36
CA ILE A 117 -3.86 3.21 7.40
C ILE A 117 -4.34 1.75 7.42
N GLY A 118 -4.48 1.12 6.26
CA GLY A 118 -4.76 -0.32 6.15
C GLY A 118 -3.65 -1.14 6.81
N MET A 119 -2.38 -0.83 6.53
CA MET A 119 -1.24 -1.45 7.23
C MET A 119 -1.33 -1.27 8.75
N ALA A 120 -1.63 -0.06 9.22
CA ALA A 120 -1.74 0.22 10.65
C ALA A 120 -2.88 -0.58 11.32
N LEU A 121 -4.03 -0.70 10.66
CA LEU A 121 -5.15 -1.53 11.11
C LEU A 121 -4.76 -3.01 11.23
N MET A 122 -4.08 -3.55 10.20
CA MET A 122 -3.59 -4.93 10.20
C MET A 122 -2.62 -5.19 11.36
N LEU A 123 -1.64 -4.29 11.53
CA LEU A 123 -0.64 -4.41 12.59
C LEU A 123 -1.26 -4.25 13.99
N ALA A 124 -2.21 -3.34 14.16
CA ALA A 124 -2.95 -3.21 15.41
C ALA A 124 -3.79 -4.47 15.71
N ALA A 125 -4.47 -5.03 14.70
CA ALA A 125 -5.28 -6.23 14.87
C ALA A 125 -4.42 -7.46 15.21
N ILE A 126 -3.31 -7.68 14.50
CA ILE A 126 -2.47 -8.86 14.72
C ILE A 126 -1.71 -8.80 16.05
N THR A 127 -1.45 -7.61 16.58
CA THR A 127 -0.76 -7.43 17.89
C THR A 127 -1.73 -7.34 19.07
N ALA A 128 -3.04 -7.17 18.82
CA ALA A 128 -4.02 -7.05 19.92
C ALA A 128 -4.17 -8.36 20.71
N ASP A 129 -4.04 -8.27 22.03
CA ASP A 129 -4.20 -9.41 22.94
C ASP A 129 -5.66 -9.65 23.36
N THR A 130 -6.52 -8.65 23.16
CA THR A 130 -7.93 -8.69 23.57
C THR A 130 -8.89 -9.18 22.49
N LEU A 131 -8.45 -9.20 21.23
CA LEU A 131 -9.29 -9.67 20.13
C LEU A 131 -9.34 -11.19 20.09
N LYS A 132 -10.55 -11.73 19.89
CA LYS A 132 -10.76 -13.15 19.58
C LYS A 132 -10.79 -13.29 18.06
N HIS A 133 -9.96 -14.19 17.52
CA HIS A 133 -9.80 -14.34 16.08
C HIS A 133 -9.43 -15.75 15.68
N PRO A 134 -9.79 -16.23 14.48
CA PRO A 134 -9.20 -17.41 13.88
C PRO A 134 -7.72 -17.19 13.56
N ALA A 135 -7.05 -18.15 12.95
CA ALA A 135 -5.71 -17.91 12.44
C ALA A 135 -5.71 -16.64 11.54
N LEU A 136 -4.78 -15.71 11.81
CA LEU A 136 -4.63 -14.47 11.05
C LEU A 136 -3.35 -14.53 10.22
N GLU A 137 -3.46 -14.04 8.99
CA GLU A 137 -2.36 -13.71 8.11
C GLU A 137 -2.50 -12.26 7.68
N CYS A 138 -1.44 -11.46 7.87
CA CYS A 138 -1.35 -10.09 7.36
C CYS A 138 -0.41 -10.10 6.17
N LEU A 139 -0.95 -9.87 4.98
CA LEU A 139 -0.22 -9.78 3.73
C LEU A 139 0.03 -8.32 3.37
N PHE A 140 1.30 -7.92 3.33
CA PHE A 140 1.75 -6.61 2.88
C PHE A 140 2.39 -6.76 1.50
N THR A 141 1.79 -6.16 0.48
CA THR A 141 2.27 -6.25 -0.90
C THR A 141 3.13 -5.05 -1.28
N VAL A 142 4.08 -5.25 -2.19
CA VAL A 142 4.90 -4.19 -2.78
C VAL A 142 4.32 -3.71 -4.09
N ASP A 143 4.65 -2.45 -4.48
CA ASP A 143 4.45 -1.89 -5.82
C ASP A 143 3.02 -2.07 -6.34
N GLU A 144 2.05 -1.65 -5.54
CA GLU A 144 0.63 -1.62 -5.93
C GLU A 144 0.39 -0.49 -6.91
N GLU A 145 0.80 0.73 -6.55
CA GLU A 145 0.51 2.01 -7.19
C GLU A 145 1.04 2.13 -8.63
N THR A 146 2.00 1.29 -9.03
CA THR A 146 2.59 1.38 -10.36
C THR A 146 2.42 0.12 -11.20
N GLY A 147 1.72 -0.91 -10.70
CA GLY A 147 1.45 -2.08 -11.51
C GLY A 147 1.15 -3.38 -10.78
N LEU A 148 0.76 -3.34 -9.50
CA LEU A 148 0.35 -4.52 -8.73
C LEU A 148 1.43 -5.64 -8.70
N THR A 149 2.71 -5.25 -8.81
CA THR A 149 3.81 -6.21 -9.00
C THR A 149 3.87 -7.25 -7.89
N GLY A 150 3.68 -6.82 -6.63
CA GLY A 150 3.67 -7.72 -5.49
C GLY A 150 2.56 -8.76 -5.57
N ALA A 151 1.34 -8.32 -5.87
CA ALA A 151 0.18 -9.20 -5.97
C ALA A 151 0.34 -10.23 -7.10
N PHE A 152 0.81 -9.81 -8.28
CA PHE A 152 1.03 -10.72 -9.41
C PHE A 152 2.17 -11.74 -9.21
N ARG A 153 3.07 -11.50 -8.27
CA ARG A 153 4.20 -12.38 -7.97
C ARG A 153 3.99 -13.29 -6.77
N LEU A 154 2.83 -13.22 -6.12
CA LEU A 154 2.49 -14.15 -5.04
C LEU A 154 2.54 -15.59 -5.55
N GLN A 155 3.19 -16.44 -4.77
CA GLN A 155 3.32 -17.86 -5.10
C GLN A 155 2.10 -18.65 -4.60
N ASP A 156 1.70 -19.65 -5.37
CA ASP A 156 0.63 -20.56 -4.96
C ASP A 156 0.96 -21.22 -3.61
N GLY A 157 -0.01 -21.25 -2.72
CA GLY A 157 0.11 -21.89 -1.41
C GLY A 157 0.88 -21.09 -0.35
N CYS A 158 1.28 -19.84 -0.63
CA CYS A 158 1.92 -18.98 0.38
C CYS A 158 0.96 -18.53 1.50
N LEU A 159 -0.34 -18.55 1.24
CA LEU A 159 -1.40 -18.20 2.17
C LEU A 159 -2.24 -19.41 2.54
N ASN A 160 -2.64 -19.51 3.83
CA ASN A 160 -3.45 -20.60 4.36
C ASN A 160 -4.91 -20.19 4.63
N GLY A 161 -5.15 -18.91 4.85
CA GLY A 161 -6.48 -18.36 5.12
C GLY A 161 -7.47 -18.66 4.00
N LYS A 162 -8.75 -18.68 4.34
CA LYS A 162 -9.85 -18.97 3.39
C LYS A 162 -10.71 -17.75 3.09
N GLN A 163 -10.51 -16.67 3.83
CA GLN A 163 -11.21 -15.41 3.66
C GLN A 163 -10.16 -14.31 3.57
N LEU A 164 -10.22 -13.50 2.53
CA LEU A 164 -9.35 -12.35 2.35
C LEU A 164 -10.16 -11.07 2.47
N ILE A 165 -9.66 -10.15 3.29
CA ILE A 165 -10.17 -8.79 3.43
C ILE A 165 -9.07 -7.85 2.97
N ASN A 166 -9.29 -7.22 1.82
CA ASN A 166 -8.45 -6.14 1.33
C ASN A 166 -8.87 -4.84 2.01
N LEU A 167 -7.90 -4.08 2.53
CA LEU A 167 -8.11 -2.84 3.27
C LEU A 167 -7.78 -1.60 2.42
N ASP A 168 -8.08 -1.68 1.13
CA ASP A 168 -7.73 -0.70 0.12
C ASP A 168 -8.97 -0.05 -0.51
N SER A 169 -10.06 0.00 0.24
CA SER A 169 -11.30 0.65 -0.18
C SER A 169 -11.35 2.07 0.36
N GLU A 170 -11.67 3.03 -0.50
CA GLU A 170 -11.76 4.46 -0.16
C GLU A 170 -13.17 4.92 0.19
N ASP A 171 -14.20 4.14 -0.11
CA ASP A 171 -15.60 4.52 0.11
C ASP A 171 -16.07 4.17 1.53
N ASP A 172 -16.41 5.20 2.30
CA ASP A 172 -16.87 5.04 3.67
C ASP A 172 -18.16 4.22 3.75
N GLY A 173 -18.16 3.23 4.65
CA GLY A 173 -19.31 2.37 4.94
C GLY A 173 -19.68 1.38 3.83
N GLN A 174 -18.84 1.19 2.80
CA GLN A 174 -19.07 0.26 1.72
C GLN A 174 -18.14 -0.95 1.79
N VAL A 175 -18.64 -2.10 1.33
CA VAL A 175 -17.86 -3.33 1.17
C VAL A 175 -18.00 -3.80 -0.27
N PHE A 176 -16.88 -3.98 -0.94
CA PHE A 176 -16.83 -4.42 -2.33
C PHE A 176 -16.44 -5.89 -2.43
N ILE A 177 -17.10 -6.63 -3.31
CA ILE A 177 -16.80 -8.04 -3.60
C ILE A 177 -16.16 -8.22 -4.98
N GLY A 178 -15.76 -7.14 -5.62
CA GLY A 178 -15.09 -7.09 -6.91
C GLY A 178 -14.54 -5.70 -7.19
N CYS A 179 -13.74 -5.58 -8.23
CA CYS A 179 -13.17 -4.31 -8.68
C CYS A 179 -13.27 -4.20 -10.21
N ALA A 180 -12.99 -3.00 -10.74
CA ALA A 180 -12.84 -2.78 -12.17
C ALA A 180 -11.62 -3.54 -12.70
N GLY A 181 -11.73 -4.04 -13.93
CA GLY A 181 -10.58 -4.55 -14.67
C GLY A 181 -9.89 -3.43 -15.43
N GLY A 182 -8.62 -3.61 -15.72
CA GLY A 182 -7.80 -2.72 -16.56
C GLY A 182 -7.10 -3.49 -17.67
N ILE A 183 -6.71 -2.79 -18.71
CA ILE A 183 -5.86 -3.31 -19.78
C ILE A 183 -4.87 -2.24 -20.21
N ASP A 184 -3.60 -2.59 -20.23
CA ASP A 184 -2.56 -1.77 -20.83
C ASP A 184 -2.46 -2.06 -22.31
N THR A 185 -2.59 -1.02 -23.13
CA THR A 185 -2.49 -1.14 -24.58
C THR A 185 -1.32 -0.32 -25.09
N LEU A 186 -0.35 -1.00 -25.70
CA LEU A 186 0.79 -0.37 -26.37
C LEU A 186 0.57 -0.33 -27.87
N ALA A 187 0.30 0.85 -28.41
CA ALA A 187 0.25 1.06 -29.85
C ALA A 187 1.63 1.50 -30.38
N LYS A 188 2.21 0.74 -31.31
CA LYS A 188 3.49 1.09 -31.98
C LYS A 188 3.22 1.37 -33.44
N MET A 189 3.71 2.48 -33.93
CA MET A 189 3.69 2.83 -35.34
C MET A 189 5.12 3.01 -35.84
N HIS A 190 5.46 2.30 -36.92
CA HIS A 190 6.71 2.54 -37.63
C HIS A 190 6.47 3.65 -38.66
N TYR A 191 7.33 4.65 -38.64
CA TYR A 191 7.29 5.76 -39.57
C TYR A 191 8.68 6.11 -40.08
N GLU A 192 8.77 6.67 -41.27
CA GLU A 192 10.00 7.27 -41.79
C GLU A 192 9.96 8.78 -41.49
N ALA A 193 10.99 9.26 -40.81
CA ALA A 193 11.12 10.68 -40.54
C ALA A 193 11.47 11.45 -41.79
N MET A 194 10.66 12.43 -42.15
CA MET A 194 10.97 13.34 -43.26
C MET A 194 11.60 14.63 -42.71
N GLY A 195 12.59 15.15 -43.41
CA GLY A 195 13.19 16.45 -43.07
C GLY A 195 12.17 17.60 -43.14
N LEU A 196 12.38 18.65 -42.33
CA LEU A 196 11.54 19.81 -42.28
C LEU A 196 11.48 20.61 -43.63
N GLU A 197 12.37 20.33 -44.56
CA GLU A 197 12.45 20.97 -45.87
C GLU A 197 11.53 20.35 -46.94
N ALA A 198 10.78 19.31 -46.57
CA ALA A 198 9.81 18.72 -47.48
C ALA A 198 8.75 19.73 -47.91
N LYS A 199 8.67 20.01 -49.21
CA LYS A 199 7.62 20.87 -49.81
C LYS A 199 6.34 20.07 -49.91
N GLY A 200 5.25 20.57 -49.37
CA GLY A 200 3.92 19.95 -49.41
C GLY A 200 2.99 20.38 -48.27
N GLU A 201 1.76 19.97 -48.33
CA GLU A 201 0.81 20.16 -47.25
C GLU A 201 1.24 19.34 -46.03
N ARG A 202 1.16 19.95 -44.86
CA ARG A 202 1.50 19.34 -43.57
C ARG A 202 0.26 19.16 -42.74
N LEU A 203 0.07 17.97 -42.19
CA LEU A 203 -0.97 17.67 -41.25
C LEU A 203 -0.36 17.38 -39.87
N ALA A 204 -0.76 18.15 -38.86
CA ALA A 204 -0.49 17.82 -37.48
C ALA A 204 -1.66 17.02 -36.92
N ILE A 205 -1.39 15.84 -36.40
CA ILE A 205 -2.39 14.98 -35.75
C ILE A 205 -2.07 14.94 -34.25
N HIS A 206 -3.06 15.33 -33.46
CA HIS A 206 -3.03 15.15 -32.01
C HIS A 206 -4.06 14.09 -31.65
N LEU A 207 -3.62 12.93 -31.22
CA LEU A 207 -4.48 11.85 -30.72
C LEU A 207 -4.59 11.99 -29.19
N LYS A 208 -5.81 12.26 -28.71
CA LYS A 208 -6.14 12.23 -27.28
C LYS A 208 -7.10 11.07 -27.05
N VAL A 209 -6.66 10.11 -26.22
CA VAL A 209 -7.48 9.01 -25.75
C VAL A 209 -7.82 9.29 -24.29
N GLY A 210 -9.10 9.25 -23.93
CA GLY A 210 -9.58 9.46 -22.57
C GLY A 210 -10.76 8.55 -22.31
N GLY A 211 -10.90 8.09 -21.08
CA GLY A 211 -12.01 7.33 -20.56
C GLY A 211 -12.81 8.12 -19.52
#